data_0fb54ef54c7ddbb0a7afd59d92a8c0a2
#
_entry.id   0fb54ef54c7ddbb0a7afd59d92a8c0a2
#
_cell.length_a   1.000
_cell.length_b   1.000
_cell.length_c   1.000
_cell.angle_alpha   90.00
_cell.angle_beta   90.00
_cell.angle_gamma   90.00
#
_symmetry.space_group_name_H-M   'P 1'
#
loop_
_entity.id
_entity.type
_entity.pdbx_description
1 polymer ?
#
loop_
_entity_poly.entity_id
_entity_poly.type
_entity_poly.pdbx_seq_one_letter_code
_entity_poly.pdbx_strand_id
1 'polypeptide(L)'
;MPKRTILSILALVCAVALSACAPKPITPQARPMGKIAVAAFSAPKYNWELLAGYLPEEGKGVKQEILAKLDDDLSQALRAHGVKSYITPAATRQCQEIVVFERAGKSRESAWAYWLNVGRCLPADFILVPQVLSWKDLEGGGNPASVVMDLYLLDVQGQRVVARYHFDETQKALTDNLLDMGKFVRRGGEWVNAEVLAKEGIEAGLREMGL
;
A
#
# COMPACT_ATOMS: atom_id res chain seq x y z
N MET A 1 16.47 13.53 -52.80
CA MET A 1 16.02 12.36 -51.98
C MET A 1 14.52 12.32 -52.02
N PRO A 2 13.89 11.22 -52.40
CA PRO A 2 12.45 11.17 -52.59
C PRO A 2 11.71 11.28 -51.27
N LYS A 3 10.73 12.17 -51.18
CA LYS A 3 9.85 12.43 -50.03
C LYS A 3 9.28 11.16 -49.36
N ARG A 4 9.13 10.08 -50.12
CA ARG A 4 8.63 8.76 -49.67
C ARG A 4 9.59 8.08 -48.68
N THR A 5 10.92 8.20 -48.84
CA THR A 5 11.91 7.58 -47.94
C THR A 5 11.95 8.26 -46.58
N ILE A 6 11.77 9.60 -46.52
CA ILE A 6 11.74 10.38 -45.29
C ILE A 6 10.47 10.01 -44.49
N LEU A 7 9.32 9.85 -45.15
CA LEU A 7 8.07 9.50 -44.50
C LEU A 7 8.12 8.10 -43.88
N SER A 8 8.76 7.13 -44.60
CA SER A 8 8.94 5.76 -44.10
C SER A 8 9.88 5.69 -42.87
N ILE A 9 10.94 6.48 -42.85
CA ILE A 9 11.87 6.56 -41.70
C ILE A 9 11.17 7.19 -40.50
N LEU A 10 10.38 8.25 -40.73
CA LEU A 10 9.63 8.91 -39.65
C LEU A 10 8.59 7.98 -39.02
N ALA A 11 7.87 7.22 -39.84
CA ALA A 11 6.90 6.22 -39.37
C ALA A 11 7.56 5.09 -38.56
N LEU A 12 8.74 4.64 -38.97
CA LEU A 12 9.49 3.61 -38.26
C LEU A 12 9.99 4.10 -36.90
N VAL A 13 10.49 5.35 -36.83
CA VAL A 13 10.94 5.97 -35.58
C VAL A 13 9.77 6.18 -34.59
N CYS A 14 8.60 6.61 -35.09
CA CYS A 14 7.40 6.70 -34.25
C CYS A 14 6.92 5.36 -33.73
N ALA A 15 6.97 4.29 -34.54
CA ALA A 15 6.58 2.94 -34.11
C ALA A 15 7.52 2.37 -33.02
N VAL A 16 8.81 2.66 -33.11
CA VAL A 16 9.80 2.25 -32.08
C VAL A 16 9.63 3.06 -30.80
N ALA A 17 9.35 4.35 -30.89
CA ALA A 17 9.13 5.21 -29.73
C ALA A 17 7.86 4.82 -28.92
N LEU A 18 6.81 4.36 -29.59
CA LEU A 18 5.57 3.90 -28.94
C LEU A 18 5.74 2.57 -28.20
N SER A 19 6.66 1.71 -28.61
CA SER A 19 6.93 0.45 -27.91
C SER A 19 7.81 0.61 -26.66
N ALA A 20 8.51 1.73 -26.50
CA ALA A 20 9.39 1.98 -25.34
C ALA A 20 8.60 2.37 -24.06
N CYS A 21 7.32 2.72 -24.16
CA CYS A 21 6.49 3.13 -23.04
C CYS A 21 5.56 2.01 -22.52
N ALA A 22 5.74 0.76 -22.90
CA ALA A 22 4.96 -0.33 -22.35
C ALA A 22 5.29 -0.48 -20.84
N PRO A 23 4.29 -0.43 -19.94
CA PRO A 23 4.53 -0.66 -18.53
C PRO A 23 5.13 -2.06 -18.36
N LYS A 24 6.26 -2.14 -17.63
CA LYS A 24 6.87 -3.44 -17.31
C LYS A 24 5.82 -4.29 -16.60
N PRO A 25 5.60 -5.54 -17.03
CA PRO A 25 4.74 -6.45 -16.27
C PRO A 25 5.31 -6.59 -14.86
N ILE A 26 4.48 -6.34 -13.85
CA ILE A 26 4.84 -6.57 -12.45
C ILE A 26 5.02 -8.07 -12.31
N THR A 27 6.27 -8.51 -12.12
CA THR A 27 6.55 -9.90 -11.80
C THR A 27 6.26 -10.07 -10.31
N PRO A 28 5.23 -10.85 -9.92
CA PRO A 28 4.95 -11.06 -8.51
C PRO A 28 6.18 -11.61 -7.81
N GLN A 29 6.51 -11.08 -6.64
CA GLN A 29 7.56 -11.65 -5.80
C GLN A 29 7.16 -13.08 -5.39
N ALA A 30 8.14 -13.97 -5.29
CA ALA A 30 7.89 -15.29 -4.78
C ALA A 30 7.36 -15.19 -3.34
N ARG A 31 6.27 -15.91 -3.04
CA ARG A 31 5.68 -15.93 -1.69
C ARG A 31 6.75 -16.27 -0.65
N PRO A 32 6.90 -15.49 0.43
CA PRO A 32 7.83 -15.81 1.47
C PRO A 32 7.45 -17.15 2.12
N MET A 33 8.44 -18.03 2.26
CA MET A 33 8.26 -19.32 2.95
C MET A 33 8.49 -19.10 4.43
N GLY A 34 7.43 -19.07 5.21
CA GLY A 34 7.49 -18.91 6.66
C GLY A 34 6.15 -18.46 7.24
N LYS A 35 6.11 -18.38 8.56
CA LYS A 35 4.93 -17.97 9.30
C LYS A 35 4.84 -16.44 9.31
N ILE A 36 3.72 -15.91 8.84
CA ILE A 36 3.47 -14.47 8.77
C ILE A 36 2.61 -14.04 9.96
N ALA A 37 3.03 -13.01 10.68
CA ALA A 37 2.17 -12.24 11.56
C ALA A 37 1.65 -11.02 10.81
N VAL A 38 0.39 -10.67 11.03
CA VAL A 38 -0.24 -9.49 10.44
C VAL A 38 -0.49 -8.49 11.57
N ALA A 39 0.17 -7.35 11.52
CA ALA A 39 -0.08 -6.27 12.46
C ALA A 39 -1.45 -5.64 12.20
N ALA A 40 -2.06 -5.10 13.24
CA ALA A 40 -3.24 -4.27 13.07
C ALA A 40 -2.87 -2.98 12.33
N PHE A 41 -3.78 -2.47 11.51
CA PHE A 41 -3.60 -1.17 10.86
C PHE A 41 -3.30 -0.08 11.87
N SER A 42 -2.35 0.76 11.55
CA SER A 42 -1.97 1.93 12.35
C SER A 42 -2.04 3.20 11.52
N ALA A 43 -2.30 4.33 12.19
CA ALA A 43 -2.25 5.66 11.58
C ALA A 43 -1.17 6.48 12.28
N PRO A 44 0.06 6.50 11.74
CA PRO A 44 1.16 7.29 12.28
C PRO A 44 0.81 8.78 12.34
N LYS A 45 1.19 9.45 13.43
CA LYS A 45 0.97 10.89 13.62
C LYS A 45 2.19 11.73 13.30
N TYR A 46 3.36 11.10 13.31
CA TYR A 46 4.64 11.76 13.12
C TYR A 46 5.51 10.98 12.14
N ASN A 47 6.35 11.69 11.39
CA ASN A 47 7.26 11.09 10.42
C ASN A 47 8.25 10.07 11.02
N TRP A 48 8.54 10.17 12.30
CA TRP A 48 9.43 9.23 13.00
C TRP A 48 8.73 7.90 13.38
N GLU A 49 7.41 7.81 13.27
CA GLU A 49 6.64 6.56 13.43
C GLU A 49 6.59 5.73 12.13
N LEU A 50 7.04 6.32 11.03
CA LEU A 50 7.07 5.67 9.72
C LEU A 50 8.31 4.80 9.55
N LEU A 51 8.16 3.67 8.86
CA LEU A 51 9.30 2.85 8.41
C LEU A 51 10.04 3.52 7.24
N ALA A 52 9.35 4.23 6.38
CA ALA A 52 9.93 5.04 5.30
C ALA A 52 8.98 6.17 4.88
N GLY A 53 9.43 7.07 3.99
CA GLY A 53 8.62 8.14 3.43
C GLY A 53 8.33 9.28 4.40
N TYR A 54 7.29 10.04 4.12
CA TYR A 54 6.82 11.18 4.92
C TYR A 54 5.30 11.14 4.98
N LEU A 55 4.73 11.66 6.06
CA LEU A 55 3.30 11.88 6.14
C LEU A 55 2.90 12.98 5.16
N PRO A 56 1.81 12.81 4.41
CA PRO A 56 1.24 13.88 3.61
C PRO A 56 0.85 15.08 4.49
N GLU A 57 1.08 16.30 4.00
CA GLU A 57 0.76 17.53 4.76
C GLU A 57 -0.74 17.67 5.07
N GLU A 58 -1.60 17.15 4.20
CA GLU A 58 -3.06 17.25 4.31
C GLU A 58 -3.73 16.00 4.93
N GLY A 59 -2.98 15.16 5.65
CA GLY A 59 -3.52 13.95 6.27
C GLY A 59 -4.43 14.28 7.47
N LYS A 60 -5.71 13.91 7.42
CA LYS A 60 -6.57 13.85 8.63
C LYS A 60 -6.35 12.52 9.35
N GLY A 61 -6.36 12.54 10.68
CA GLY A 61 -6.29 11.32 11.48
C GLY A 61 -7.40 10.34 11.09
N VAL A 62 -7.08 9.05 11.10
CA VAL A 62 -8.02 7.96 10.80
C VAL A 62 -8.70 7.52 12.07
N LYS A 63 -10.02 7.36 12.04
CA LYS A 63 -10.81 6.87 13.18
C LYS A 63 -10.48 5.39 13.45
N GLN A 64 -10.55 5.00 14.72
CA GLN A 64 -10.22 3.64 15.13
C GLN A 64 -11.16 2.58 14.50
N GLU A 65 -12.42 2.94 14.28
CA GLU A 65 -13.42 2.06 13.65
C GLU A 65 -13.04 1.75 12.19
N ILE A 66 -12.47 2.73 11.49
CA ILE A 66 -11.97 2.54 10.11
C ILE A 66 -10.77 1.61 10.12
N LEU A 67 -9.80 1.80 11.04
CA LEU A 67 -8.64 0.92 11.14
C LEU A 67 -9.05 -0.52 11.44
N ALA A 68 -10.02 -0.73 12.33
CA ALA A 68 -10.55 -2.06 12.63
C ALA A 68 -11.21 -2.72 11.39
N LYS A 69 -11.95 -1.94 10.60
CA LYS A 69 -12.54 -2.42 9.35
C LYS A 69 -11.46 -2.79 8.31
N LEU A 70 -10.39 -2.01 8.22
CA LEU A 70 -9.25 -2.33 7.34
C LEU A 70 -8.52 -3.61 7.79
N ASP A 71 -8.45 -3.91 9.10
CA ASP A 71 -7.95 -5.18 9.62
C ASP A 71 -8.78 -6.37 9.09
N ASP A 72 -10.11 -6.22 9.05
CA ASP A 72 -11.02 -7.23 8.53
C ASP A 72 -10.88 -7.39 7.01
N ASP A 73 -10.82 -6.28 6.28
CA ASP A 73 -10.62 -6.26 4.81
C ASP A 73 -9.28 -6.91 4.43
N LEU A 74 -8.19 -6.59 5.14
CA LEU A 74 -6.88 -7.22 4.94
C LEU A 74 -6.93 -8.73 5.21
N SER A 75 -7.60 -9.12 6.29
CA SER A 75 -7.77 -10.52 6.65
C SER A 75 -8.58 -11.29 5.60
N GLN A 76 -9.60 -10.66 5.03
CA GLN A 76 -10.40 -11.23 3.94
C GLN A 76 -9.58 -11.37 2.66
N ALA A 77 -8.83 -10.32 2.29
CA ALA A 77 -7.97 -10.31 1.11
C ALA A 77 -6.87 -11.38 1.19
N LEU A 78 -6.20 -11.51 2.34
CA LEU A 78 -5.20 -12.57 2.56
C LEU A 78 -5.77 -13.97 2.32
N ARG A 79 -6.97 -14.25 2.84
CA ARG A 79 -7.65 -15.53 2.60
C ARG A 79 -7.99 -15.73 1.12
N ALA A 80 -8.46 -14.71 0.44
CA ALA A 80 -8.78 -14.75 -0.99
C ALA A 80 -7.55 -15.02 -1.86
N HIS A 81 -6.39 -14.47 -1.47
CA HIS A 81 -5.08 -14.72 -2.10
C HIS A 81 -4.44 -16.06 -1.70
N GLY A 82 -5.13 -16.87 -0.89
CA GLY A 82 -4.67 -18.21 -0.50
C GLY A 82 -3.66 -18.23 0.64
N VAL A 83 -3.50 -17.13 1.41
CA VAL A 83 -2.75 -17.11 2.66
C VAL A 83 -3.66 -17.65 3.77
N LYS A 84 -3.67 -18.98 3.94
CA LYS A 84 -4.63 -19.65 4.85
C LYS A 84 -4.17 -19.69 6.31
N SER A 85 -2.87 -19.54 6.56
CA SER A 85 -2.29 -19.65 7.92
C SER A 85 -1.40 -18.44 8.19
N TYR A 86 -1.85 -17.58 9.10
CA TYR A 86 -1.11 -16.41 9.58
C TYR A 86 -1.57 -16.09 11.01
N ILE A 87 -0.75 -15.34 11.75
CA ILE A 87 -1.13 -14.77 13.03
C ILE A 87 -1.98 -13.53 12.75
N THR A 88 -3.20 -13.51 13.24
CA THR A 88 -4.19 -12.46 12.91
C THR A 88 -3.84 -11.09 13.52
N PRO A 89 -4.38 -9.99 13.00
CA PRO A 89 -4.21 -8.66 13.59
C PRO A 89 -4.63 -8.60 15.06
N ALA A 90 -5.71 -9.29 15.44
CA ALA A 90 -6.16 -9.35 16.83
C ALA A 90 -5.13 -10.00 17.76
N ALA A 91 -4.50 -11.10 17.33
CA ALA A 91 -3.46 -11.77 18.11
C ALA A 91 -2.16 -10.95 18.15
N THR A 92 -1.81 -10.29 17.06
CA THR A 92 -0.62 -9.42 16.98
C THR A 92 -0.77 -8.18 17.86
N ARG A 93 -1.99 -7.65 18.02
CA ARG A 93 -2.28 -6.48 18.85
C ARG A 93 -1.81 -6.64 20.30
N GLN A 94 -1.93 -7.84 20.86
CA GLN A 94 -1.43 -8.11 22.21
C GLN A 94 0.09 -7.84 22.32
N CYS A 95 0.87 -8.24 21.33
CA CYS A 95 2.30 -7.93 21.29
C CYS A 95 2.56 -6.44 21.02
N GLN A 96 1.74 -5.78 20.22
CA GLN A 96 1.84 -4.33 20.00
C GLN A 96 1.61 -3.52 21.28
N GLU A 97 0.79 -4.02 22.20
CA GLU A 97 0.53 -3.38 23.51
C GLU A 97 1.63 -3.64 24.53
N ILE A 98 2.24 -4.84 24.50
CA ILE A 98 3.31 -5.22 25.43
C ILE A 98 4.65 -4.61 25.05
N VAL A 99 4.95 -4.59 23.75
CA VAL A 99 6.22 -4.02 23.25
C VAL A 99 6.20 -2.51 23.42
N VAL A 100 7.13 -2.00 24.24
CA VAL A 100 7.26 -0.58 24.46
C VAL A 100 7.84 0.10 23.21
N PHE A 101 7.12 1.08 22.71
CA PHE A 101 7.66 1.96 21.69
C PHE A 101 8.56 3.02 22.36
N GLU A 102 9.87 2.96 22.11
CA GLU A 102 10.82 3.92 22.63
C GLU A 102 10.65 5.29 21.97
N ARG A 103 9.75 6.10 22.51
CA ARG A 103 9.49 7.47 22.02
C ARG A 103 10.63 8.44 22.28
N ALA A 104 11.55 8.08 23.18
CA ALA A 104 12.67 8.94 23.55
C ALA A 104 13.59 9.29 22.37
N GLY A 105 13.78 8.35 21.43
CA GLY A 105 14.62 8.56 20.26
C GLY A 105 13.96 9.34 19.13
N LYS A 106 12.62 9.35 19.03
CA LYS A 106 11.85 9.98 17.94
C LYS A 106 12.49 9.80 16.55
N SER A 107 12.96 8.58 16.27
CA SER A 107 13.66 8.23 15.05
C SER A 107 12.96 7.06 14.34
N ARG A 108 13.21 6.94 13.05
CA ARG A 108 12.72 5.77 12.27
C ARG A 108 13.34 4.46 12.73
N GLU A 109 14.53 4.51 13.31
CA GLU A 109 15.17 3.36 13.93
C GLU A 109 14.33 2.83 15.10
N SER A 110 13.71 3.73 15.89
CA SER A 110 12.79 3.35 16.95
C SER A 110 11.52 2.67 16.41
N ALA A 111 10.95 3.18 15.30
CA ALA A 111 9.81 2.56 14.63
C ALA A 111 10.18 1.18 14.07
N TRP A 112 11.34 1.08 13.46
CA TRP A 112 11.89 -0.17 12.94
C TRP A 112 12.08 -1.20 14.07
N ALA A 113 12.79 -0.82 15.14
CA ALA A 113 13.03 -1.68 16.30
C ALA A 113 11.71 -2.14 16.94
N TYR A 114 10.72 -1.25 17.05
CA TYR A 114 9.40 -1.59 17.56
C TYR A 114 8.77 -2.71 16.76
N TRP A 115 8.66 -2.60 15.44
CA TRP A 115 8.01 -3.60 14.61
C TRP A 115 8.75 -4.94 14.59
N LEU A 116 10.08 -4.91 14.62
CA LEU A 116 10.88 -6.14 14.77
C LEU A 116 10.64 -6.81 16.12
N ASN A 117 10.52 -6.02 17.20
CA ASN A 117 10.25 -6.55 18.53
C ASN A 117 8.82 -7.11 18.64
N VAL A 118 7.83 -6.49 18.00
CA VAL A 118 6.49 -7.05 17.86
C VAL A 118 6.55 -8.40 17.12
N GLY A 119 7.29 -8.47 16.01
CA GLY A 119 7.50 -9.73 15.30
C GLY A 119 8.18 -10.82 16.14
N ARG A 120 9.16 -10.44 16.95
CA ARG A 120 9.86 -11.38 17.88
C ARG A 120 9.01 -11.85 19.06
N CYS A 121 8.07 -11.03 19.50
CA CYS A 121 7.08 -11.41 20.52
C CYS A 121 6.17 -12.55 20.04
N LEU A 122 6.08 -12.73 18.73
CA LEU A 122 5.25 -13.75 18.07
C LEU A 122 6.14 -14.86 17.50
N PRO A 123 5.64 -16.10 17.39
CA PRO A 123 6.35 -17.17 16.68
C PRO A 123 6.22 -16.98 15.16
N ALA A 124 6.75 -15.86 14.63
CA ALA A 124 6.63 -15.47 13.23
C ALA A 124 8.00 -15.22 12.60
N ASP A 125 8.13 -15.62 11.34
CA ASP A 125 9.32 -15.36 10.52
C ASP A 125 9.24 -13.98 9.85
N PHE A 126 8.00 -13.58 9.52
CA PHE A 126 7.69 -12.32 8.86
C PHE A 126 6.59 -11.57 9.59
N ILE A 127 6.63 -10.24 9.52
CA ILE A 127 5.52 -9.39 9.99
C ILE A 127 5.07 -8.47 8.85
N LEU A 128 3.78 -8.51 8.53
CA LEU A 128 3.13 -7.56 7.63
C LEU A 128 2.64 -6.37 8.45
N VAL A 129 3.16 -5.19 8.14
CA VAL A 129 2.88 -3.93 8.84
C VAL A 129 2.11 -3.00 7.92
N PRO A 130 0.80 -2.83 8.11
CA PRO A 130 -0.01 -1.88 7.36
C PRO A 130 -0.06 -0.53 8.10
N GLN A 131 0.15 0.57 7.35
CA GLN A 131 0.08 1.94 7.87
C GLN A 131 -0.79 2.81 6.95
N VAL A 132 -1.79 3.51 7.51
CA VAL A 132 -2.55 4.53 6.78
C VAL A 132 -1.91 5.88 7.04
N LEU A 133 -1.43 6.52 5.98
CA LEU A 133 -0.69 7.79 6.06
C LEU A 133 -1.63 8.99 5.88
N SER A 134 -2.67 8.83 5.06
CA SER A 134 -3.70 9.85 4.85
C SER A 134 -5.03 9.19 4.51
N TRP A 135 -6.10 9.79 5.02
CA TRP A 135 -7.45 9.36 4.77
C TRP A 135 -8.37 10.56 4.58
N LYS A 136 -9.00 10.62 3.44
CA LYS A 136 -10.02 11.63 3.12
C LYS A 136 -11.19 10.92 2.48
N ASP A 137 -12.34 10.98 3.09
CA ASP A 137 -13.55 10.36 2.54
C ASP A 137 -14.23 11.29 1.53
N LEU A 138 -15.16 10.72 0.77
CA LEU A 138 -16.00 11.47 -0.15
C LEU A 138 -16.93 12.36 0.69
N GLU A 139 -16.68 13.67 0.67
CA GLU A 139 -17.54 14.64 1.35
C GLU A 139 -18.53 15.22 0.33
N GLY A 140 -19.80 15.36 0.74
CA GLY A 140 -20.83 15.98 -0.08
C GLY A 140 -20.40 17.40 -0.51
N GLY A 141 -20.36 17.64 -1.84
CA GLY A 141 -19.91 18.93 -2.39
C GLY A 141 -18.72 18.85 -3.33
N GLY A 142 -18.26 17.65 -3.71
CA GLY A 142 -17.27 17.49 -4.78
C GLY A 142 -15.83 17.27 -4.34
N ASN A 143 -15.56 17.11 -3.04
CA ASN A 143 -14.23 16.71 -2.58
C ASN A 143 -14.05 15.21 -2.77
N PRO A 144 -13.16 14.78 -3.68
CA PRO A 144 -12.95 13.37 -3.95
C PRO A 144 -12.28 12.66 -2.79
N ALA A 145 -12.57 11.36 -2.63
CA ALA A 145 -11.88 10.52 -1.67
C ALA A 145 -10.40 10.36 -2.02
N SER A 146 -9.58 10.25 -0.98
CA SER A 146 -8.14 10.02 -1.12
C SER A 146 -7.67 9.08 -0.01
N VAL A 147 -6.82 8.12 -0.37
CA VAL A 147 -6.17 7.21 0.57
C VAL A 147 -4.70 7.08 0.22
N VAL A 148 -3.86 7.29 1.22
CA VAL A 148 -2.43 6.99 1.14
C VAL A 148 -2.10 5.97 2.21
N MET A 149 -1.52 4.83 1.82
CA MET A 149 -1.12 3.79 2.76
C MET A 149 0.15 3.05 2.30
N ASP A 150 0.85 2.52 3.28
CA ASP A 150 2.01 1.65 3.09
C ASP A 150 1.73 0.27 3.66
N LEU A 151 2.16 -0.76 2.94
CA LEU A 151 2.27 -2.13 3.44
C LEU A 151 3.75 -2.52 3.43
N TYR A 152 4.26 -2.98 4.56
CA TYR A 152 5.63 -3.47 4.69
C TYR A 152 5.61 -4.94 5.10
N LEU A 153 6.39 -5.77 4.42
CA LEU A 153 6.69 -7.12 4.86
C LEU A 153 8.13 -7.15 5.37
N LEU A 154 8.29 -7.40 6.66
CA LEU A 154 9.58 -7.43 7.32
C LEU A 154 9.97 -8.87 7.64
N ASP A 155 11.22 -9.23 7.34
CA ASP A 155 11.88 -10.43 7.82
C ASP A 155 12.36 -10.16 9.26
N VAL A 156 11.75 -10.85 10.22
CA VAL A 156 11.99 -10.62 11.67
C VAL A 156 13.41 -11.03 12.06
N GLN A 157 13.90 -12.14 11.54
CA GLN A 157 15.24 -12.67 11.85
C GLN A 157 16.32 -11.96 11.04
N GLY A 158 16.08 -11.77 9.73
CA GLY A 158 17.00 -11.08 8.83
C GLY A 158 17.01 -9.57 9.02
N GLN A 159 16.10 -9.01 9.83
CA GLN A 159 16.01 -7.58 10.14
C GLN A 159 16.04 -6.69 8.88
N ARG A 160 15.23 -7.03 7.90
CA ARG A 160 15.17 -6.33 6.60
C ARG A 160 13.76 -6.24 6.06
N VAL A 161 13.54 -5.25 5.17
CA VAL A 161 12.31 -5.19 4.36
C VAL A 161 12.41 -6.24 3.26
N VAL A 162 11.45 -7.13 3.19
CA VAL A 162 11.32 -8.12 2.11
C VAL A 162 10.55 -7.52 0.95
N ALA A 163 9.44 -6.83 1.26
CA ALA A 163 8.61 -6.16 0.29
C ALA A 163 8.01 -4.90 0.89
N ARG A 164 7.77 -3.92 0.05
CA ARG A 164 7.02 -2.70 0.37
C ARG A 164 6.08 -2.40 -0.77
N TYR A 165 4.86 -2.02 -0.43
CA TYR A 165 3.90 -1.48 -1.35
C TYR A 165 3.42 -0.13 -0.85
N HIS A 166 3.45 0.88 -1.71
CA HIS A 166 2.94 2.22 -1.45
C HIS A 166 1.73 2.47 -2.32
N PHE A 167 0.61 2.76 -1.70
CA PHE A 167 -0.62 3.13 -2.36
C PHE A 167 -0.90 4.61 -2.11
N ASP A 168 -1.02 5.37 -3.19
CA ASP A 168 -1.40 6.77 -3.16
C ASP A 168 -2.44 6.98 -4.25
N GLU A 169 -3.69 7.07 -3.85
CA GLU A 169 -4.81 7.27 -4.76
C GLU A 169 -5.67 8.43 -4.28
N THR A 170 -5.67 9.48 -5.07
CA THR A 170 -6.60 10.60 -4.94
C THR A 170 -7.47 10.63 -6.18
N GLN A 171 -8.78 10.48 -6.01
CA GLN A 171 -9.71 10.62 -7.12
C GLN A 171 -9.71 12.09 -7.58
N LYS A 172 -9.49 12.32 -8.87
CA LYS A 172 -9.51 13.67 -9.46
C LYS A 172 -10.71 13.79 -10.40
N ALA A 173 -11.25 15.00 -10.52
CA ALA A 173 -12.28 15.26 -11.51
C ALA A 173 -11.77 14.85 -12.91
N LEU A 174 -12.66 14.28 -13.74
CA LEU A 174 -12.31 13.84 -15.11
C LEU A 174 -11.71 14.95 -15.96
N THR A 175 -12.04 16.20 -15.63
CA THR A 175 -11.48 17.39 -16.30
C THR A 175 -10.00 17.59 -15.99
N ASP A 176 -9.53 17.06 -14.84
CA ASP A 176 -8.19 17.36 -14.33
C ASP A 176 -7.19 16.26 -14.70
N ASN A 177 -7.66 15.03 -14.97
CA ASN A 177 -6.77 13.94 -15.32
C ASN A 177 -7.43 12.89 -16.23
N LEU A 178 -7.23 13.05 -17.53
CA LEU A 178 -7.69 12.08 -18.53
C LEU A 178 -7.00 10.70 -18.45
N LEU A 179 -5.85 10.61 -17.79
CA LEU A 179 -5.10 9.34 -17.63
C LEU A 179 -5.78 8.40 -16.63
N ASP A 180 -6.54 8.93 -15.67
CA ASP A 180 -7.31 8.14 -14.70
C ASP A 180 -8.68 7.68 -15.22
N MET A 181 -9.04 8.08 -16.45
CA MET A 181 -10.31 7.69 -17.07
C MET A 181 -10.52 6.16 -17.10
N GLY A 182 -9.43 5.40 -17.27
CA GLY A 182 -9.49 3.94 -17.24
C GLY A 182 -9.91 3.37 -15.86
N LYS A 183 -9.53 4.00 -14.77
CA LYS A 183 -9.95 3.61 -13.42
C LYS A 183 -11.41 4.00 -13.17
N PHE A 184 -11.80 5.21 -13.57
CA PHE A 184 -13.17 5.70 -13.46
C PHE A 184 -14.16 4.81 -14.22
N VAL A 185 -13.83 4.45 -15.48
CA VAL A 185 -14.67 3.55 -16.29
C VAL A 185 -14.79 2.16 -15.65
N ARG A 186 -13.70 1.61 -15.10
CA ARG A 186 -13.74 0.31 -14.39
C ARG A 186 -14.62 0.34 -13.14
N ARG A 187 -14.75 1.51 -12.50
CA ARG A 187 -15.63 1.73 -11.34
C ARG A 187 -17.08 2.07 -11.73
N GLY A 188 -17.46 1.85 -13.00
CA GLY A 188 -18.82 2.11 -13.49
C GLY A 188 -19.14 3.58 -13.73
N GLY A 189 -18.15 4.46 -13.76
CA GLY A 189 -18.36 5.90 -13.95
C GLY A 189 -18.77 6.63 -12.68
N GLU A 190 -18.54 6.04 -11.50
CA GLU A 190 -18.87 6.63 -10.21
C GLU A 190 -17.62 6.92 -9.36
N TRP A 191 -17.73 7.96 -8.51
CA TRP A 191 -16.75 8.22 -7.47
C TRP A 191 -16.98 7.24 -6.32
N VAL A 192 -15.92 6.57 -5.91
CA VAL A 192 -15.97 5.64 -4.79
C VAL A 192 -15.51 6.31 -3.51
N ASN A 193 -15.96 5.80 -2.36
CA ASN A 193 -15.51 6.28 -1.05
C ASN A 193 -14.10 5.77 -0.72
N ALA A 194 -13.51 6.30 0.37
CA ALA A 194 -12.16 5.95 0.79
C ALA A 194 -12.00 4.47 1.16
N GLU A 195 -13.06 3.83 1.68
CA GLU A 195 -13.02 2.40 2.02
C GLU A 195 -12.83 1.52 0.78
N VAL A 196 -13.52 1.83 -0.32
CA VAL A 196 -13.35 1.12 -1.59
C VAL A 196 -11.94 1.31 -2.14
N LEU A 197 -11.40 2.55 -2.08
CA LEU A 197 -10.01 2.82 -2.48
C LEU A 197 -9.02 2.01 -1.64
N ALA A 198 -9.19 2.01 -0.32
CA ALA A 198 -8.31 1.26 0.58
C ALA A 198 -8.35 -0.24 0.28
N LYS A 199 -9.54 -0.80 0.02
CA LYS A 199 -9.69 -2.21 -0.36
C LYS A 199 -8.97 -2.51 -1.68
N GLU A 200 -9.11 -1.68 -2.70
CA GLU A 200 -8.35 -1.80 -3.95
C GLU A 200 -6.84 -1.77 -3.71
N GLY A 201 -6.38 -0.87 -2.83
CA GLY A 201 -4.97 -0.76 -2.46
C GLY A 201 -4.45 -1.98 -1.70
N ILE A 202 -5.23 -2.55 -0.77
CA ILE A 202 -4.90 -3.78 -0.06
C ILE A 202 -4.75 -4.93 -1.05
N GLU A 203 -5.73 -5.15 -1.93
CA GLU A 203 -5.71 -6.20 -2.94
C GLU A 203 -4.53 -6.06 -3.91
N ALA A 204 -4.23 -4.83 -4.35
CA ALA A 204 -3.10 -4.57 -5.23
C ALA A 204 -1.76 -4.82 -4.51
N GLY A 205 -1.66 -4.38 -3.26
CA GLY A 205 -0.46 -4.55 -2.44
C GLY A 205 -0.13 -6.01 -2.17
N LEU A 206 -1.12 -6.81 -1.75
CA LEU A 206 -0.92 -8.24 -1.51
C LEU A 206 -0.46 -8.95 -2.77
N ARG A 207 -1.09 -8.66 -3.92
CA ARG A 207 -0.69 -9.23 -5.21
C ARG A 207 0.74 -8.86 -5.60
N GLU A 208 1.15 -7.59 -5.42
CA GLU A 208 2.49 -7.13 -5.75
C GLU A 208 3.54 -7.75 -4.81
N MET A 209 3.19 -7.93 -3.53
CA MET A 209 4.05 -8.54 -2.52
C MET A 209 4.12 -10.08 -2.62
N GLY A 210 3.30 -10.70 -3.48
CA GLY A 210 3.24 -12.16 -3.64
C GLY A 210 2.51 -12.87 -2.50
N LEU A 211 1.61 -12.18 -1.82
CA LEU A 211 0.81 -12.70 -0.70
C LEU A 211 -0.60 -13.06 -1.12
#